data_87d00fe67bcd7e44411d85a2e12c0d89
#
_entry.id   87d00fe67bcd7e44411d85a2e12c0d89
#
_cell.length_a   1.000
_cell.length_b   1.000
_cell.length_c   1.000
_cell.angle_alpha   90.00
_cell.angle_beta   90.00
_cell.angle_gamma   90.00
#
_symmetry.space_group_name_H-M   'P 1'
#
loop_
_entity.id
_entity.type
_entity.pdbx_description
1 polymer ?
#
loop_
_entity_poly.entity_id
_entity_poly.type
_entity_poly.pdbx_seq_one_letter_code
_entity_poly.pdbx_strand_id
1 'polypeptide(L)'
;MFEELQKNADRFRGFADTYDETRPKMPSYPAEIAERWLGHKPHTVVDLGCGTGLSLLVWQGRARRIIGVDPSEDMLNCARAKNLQDTTLIRGFAHETGLPKAYADVVICSQSFHWMDPQATLREAGRILKPGGIFATVDCDWPPVCDWRVEKAYLKLRQREQELEAELPDIRNTFVRFPKEYHLQNIQQSGQFQYTREIVFANREEATSRRICGLMLSQGGIQTILRMYPQKIEADMKQFYDTVFRVYGHTSFQMDFCYRMRLGVK
;
A
#
# COMPACT_ATOMS: atom_id res chain seq x y z
N MET A 1 -4.80 16.80 -13.48
CA MET A 1 -4.57 15.35 -13.24
C MET A 1 -3.14 15.05 -12.82
N PHE A 2 -2.08 15.37 -13.59
CA PHE A 2 -0.69 15.07 -13.18
C PHE A 2 -0.24 15.81 -11.93
N GLU A 3 -0.59 17.08 -11.75
CA GLU A 3 -0.31 17.85 -10.54
C GLU A 3 -0.94 17.24 -9.27
N GLU A 4 -2.13 16.67 -9.41
CA GLU A 4 -2.83 16.03 -8.29
C GLU A 4 -2.16 14.72 -7.86
N LEU A 5 -1.65 13.93 -8.82
CA LEU A 5 -0.90 12.72 -8.52
C LEU A 5 0.47 13.05 -7.89
N GLN A 6 1.09 14.18 -8.23
CA GLN A 6 2.28 14.66 -7.56
C GLN A 6 2.02 15.00 -6.09
N LYS A 7 0.86 15.61 -5.78
CA LYS A 7 0.46 15.86 -4.39
C LYS A 7 0.38 14.58 -3.57
N ASN A 8 -0.11 13.47 -4.17
CA ASN A 8 -0.14 12.18 -3.51
C ASN A 8 1.28 11.69 -3.15
N ALA A 9 2.26 11.85 -4.04
CA ALA A 9 3.66 11.52 -3.76
C ALA A 9 4.25 12.39 -2.64
N ASP A 10 3.97 13.69 -2.67
CA ASP A 10 4.46 14.65 -1.67
C ASP A 10 3.87 14.40 -0.26
N ARG A 11 2.69 13.79 -0.16
CA ARG A 11 2.06 13.39 1.10
C ARG A 11 2.90 12.41 1.90
N PHE A 12 3.70 11.57 1.23
CA PHE A 12 4.56 10.56 1.85
C PHE A 12 5.98 11.04 2.16
N ARG A 13 6.26 12.33 1.97
CA ARG A 13 7.56 12.92 2.23
C ARG A 13 7.82 13.07 3.73
N GLY A 14 9.04 12.66 4.18
CA GLY A 14 9.54 12.92 5.52
C GLY A 14 9.13 11.91 6.60
N PHE A 15 8.46 10.78 6.27
CA PHE A 15 8.15 9.72 7.24
C PHE A 15 8.35 8.30 6.70
N ALA A 16 9.19 8.14 5.68
CA ALA A 16 9.48 6.84 5.07
C ALA A 16 10.00 5.81 6.08
N ASP A 17 10.84 6.21 7.04
CA ASP A 17 11.38 5.32 8.07
C ASP A 17 10.27 4.80 8.99
N THR A 18 9.41 5.69 9.52
CA THR A 18 8.26 5.28 10.35
C THR A 18 7.32 4.36 9.58
N TYR A 19 7.10 4.64 8.30
CA TYR A 19 6.30 3.80 7.42
C TYR A 19 6.92 2.41 7.29
N ASP A 20 8.20 2.34 7.00
CA ASP A 20 8.93 1.09 6.77
C ASP A 20 9.01 0.20 8.03
N GLU A 21 9.24 0.80 9.18
CA GLU A 21 9.34 0.08 10.46
C GLU A 21 8.01 -0.52 10.93
N THR A 22 6.89 0.12 10.61
CA THR A 22 5.61 -0.22 11.24
C THR A 22 4.63 -0.93 10.33
N ARG A 23 4.63 -0.62 9.01
CA ARG A 23 3.70 -1.22 8.05
C ARG A 23 3.95 -2.71 7.88
N PRO A 24 2.88 -3.51 7.65
CA PRO A 24 3.06 -4.92 7.37
C PRO A 24 3.78 -5.11 6.04
N LYS A 25 4.69 -6.08 6.00
CA LYS A 25 5.23 -6.59 4.75
C LYS A 25 4.12 -7.29 3.98
N MET A 26 4.19 -7.27 2.66
CA MET A 26 3.26 -8.07 1.87
C MET A 26 3.52 -9.56 2.17
N PRO A 27 2.50 -10.34 2.58
CA PRO A 27 2.67 -11.77 2.85
C PRO A 27 2.93 -12.56 1.57
N SER A 28 3.37 -13.83 1.69
CA SER A 28 3.71 -14.67 0.55
C SER A 28 2.52 -15.08 -0.32
N TYR A 29 1.33 -15.14 0.25
CA TYR A 29 0.14 -15.68 -0.40
C TYR A 29 -0.19 -15.04 -1.76
N PRO A 30 -0.12 -13.70 -1.97
CA PRO A 30 -0.27 -13.09 -3.29
C PRO A 30 0.72 -13.59 -4.33
N ALA A 31 1.98 -13.79 -3.95
CA ALA A 31 3.00 -14.32 -4.84
C ALA A 31 2.73 -15.80 -5.20
N GLU A 32 2.29 -16.60 -4.23
CA GLU A 32 1.92 -18.00 -4.43
C GLU A 32 0.72 -18.15 -5.37
N ILE A 33 -0.28 -17.26 -5.28
CA ILE A 33 -1.41 -17.24 -6.20
C ILE A 33 -0.94 -16.87 -7.62
N ALA A 34 -0.08 -15.86 -7.74
CA ALA A 34 0.46 -15.46 -9.03
C ALA A 34 1.27 -16.59 -9.69
N GLU A 35 2.17 -17.24 -8.95
CA GLU A 35 2.93 -18.41 -9.44
C GLU A 35 2.02 -19.57 -9.88
N ARG A 36 0.99 -19.85 -9.07
CA ARG A 36 0.00 -20.92 -9.38
C ARG A 36 -0.76 -20.64 -10.67
N TRP A 37 -1.16 -19.40 -10.90
CA TRP A 37 -1.94 -19.04 -12.09
C TRP A 37 -1.10 -18.88 -13.34
N LEU A 38 0.16 -18.46 -13.20
CA LEU A 38 1.15 -18.46 -14.29
C LEU A 38 1.58 -19.89 -14.65
N GLY A 39 1.52 -20.84 -13.71
CA GLY A 39 2.07 -22.20 -13.86
C GLY A 39 3.59 -22.28 -13.74
N HIS A 40 4.26 -21.15 -13.43
CA HIS A 40 5.70 -21.07 -13.24
C HIS A 40 6.08 -19.87 -12.37
N LYS A 41 7.32 -19.81 -11.87
CA LYS A 41 7.84 -18.60 -11.23
C LYS A 41 7.93 -17.44 -12.23
N PRO A 42 7.50 -16.23 -11.87
CA PRO A 42 7.57 -15.09 -12.78
C PRO A 42 9.02 -14.78 -13.17
N HIS A 43 9.24 -14.46 -14.44
CA HIS A 43 10.52 -13.92 -14.88
C HIS A 43 10.67 -12.46 -14.48
N THR A 44 9.63 -11.66 -14.68
CA THR A 44 9.63 -10.22 -14.38
C THR A 44 8.39 -9.84 -13.59
N VAL A 45 8.59 -9.23 -12.44
CA VAL A 45 7.54 -8.61 -11.59
C VAL A 45 7.74 -7.10 -11.61
N VAL A 46 6.66 -6.36 -11.77
CA VAL A 46 6.64 -4.88 -11.67
C VAL A 46 5.69 -4.49 -10.54
N ASP A 47 6.19 -3.74 -9.58
CA ASP A 47 5.42 -3.20 -8.46
C ASP A 47 5.21 -1.70 -8.66
N LEU A 48 3.96 -1.30 -8.87
CA LEU A 48 3.56 0.09 -9.10
C LEU A 48 3.18 0.76 -7.76
N GLY A 49 3.90 1.83 -7.41
CA GLY A 49 3.85 2.45 -6.10
C GLY A 49 4.53 1.58 -5.05
N CYS A 50 5.75 1.13 -5.34
CA CYS A 50 6.50 0.22 -4.48
C CYS A 50 6.91 0.83 -3.13
N GLY A 51 6.85 2.15 -2.99
CA GLY A 51 7.18 2.86 -1.76
C GLY A 51 8.57 2.51 -1.25
N THR A 52 8.65 2.17 0.02
CA THR A 52 9.89 1.74 0.70
C THR A 52 10.33 0.32 0.33
N GLY A 53 9.62 -0.37 -0.56
CA GLY A 53 9.98 -1.70 -1.04
C GLY A 53 9.53 -2.88 -0.17
N LEU A 54 8.59 -2.67 0.77
CA LEU A 54 8.08 -3.76 1.63
C LEU A 54 7.42 -4.89 0.83
N SER A 55 6.77 -4.56 -0.28
CA SER A 55 6.15 -5.51 -1.20
C SER A 55 7.14 -6.20 -2.13
N LEU A 56 8.31 -5.59 -2.38
CA LEU A 56 9.37 -6.20 -3.21
C LEU A 56 10.04 -7.39 -2.49
N LEU A 57 10.02 -7.40 -1.16
CA LEU A 57 10.65 -8.44 -0.33
C LEU A 57 10.12 -9.84 -0.64
N VAL A 58 8.82 -9.98 -0.87
CA VAL A 58 8.21 -11.29 -1.12
C VAL A 58 8.66 -11.92 -2.44
N TRP A 59 9.11 -11.10 -3.39
CA TRP A 59 9.58 -11.56 -4.70
C TRP A 59 11.05 -11.97 -4.74
N GLN A 60 11.81 -11.72 -3.65
CA GLN A 60 13.22 -12.13 -3.56
C GLN A 60 13.35 -13.64 -3.66
N GLY A 61 14.15 -14.13 -4.63
CA GLY A 61 14.27 -15.56 -4.95
C GLY A 61 13.06 -16.22 -5.64
N ARG A 62 11.97 -15.47 -5.85
CA ARG A 62 10.79 -15.93 -6.59
C ARG A 62 10.76 -15.42 -8.03
N ALA A 63 11.28 -14.23 -8.30
CA ALA A 63 11.38 -13.65 -9.63
C ALA A 63 12.85 -13.48 -10.05
N ARG A 64 13.12 -13.54 -11.36
CA ARG A 64 14.47 -13.26 -11.89
C ARG A 64 14.76 -11.77 -12.02
N ARG A 65 13.71 -10.96 -12.12
CA ARG A 65 13.78 -9.51 -12.21
C ARG A 65 12.61 -8.89 -11.48
N ILE A 66 12.92 -7.94 -10.62
CA ILE A 66 11.94 -7.20 -9.84
C ILE A 66 12.11 -5.73 -10.19
N ILE A 67 11.03 -5.05 -10.51
CA ILE A 67 11.03 -3.61 -10.82
C ILE A 67 10.07 -2.92 -9.89
N GLY A 68 10.57 -1.99 -9.09
CA GLY A 68 9.75 -1.09 -8.28
C GLY A 68 9.64 0.27 -8.96
N VAL A 69 8.42 0.77 -9.13
CA VAL A 69 8.14 2.10 -9.66
C VAL A 69 7.46 2.94 -8.59
N ASP A 70 8.02 4.09 -8.25
CA ASP A 70 7.42 5.04 -7.28
C ASP A 70 7.78 6.48 -7.63
N PRO A 71 6.88 7.47 -7.52
CA PRO A 71 7.20 8.86 -7.79
C PRO A 71 8.00 9.55 -6.67
N SER A 72 7.98 9.00 -5.43
CA SER A 72 8.62 9.59 -4.25
C SER A 72 10.09 9.17 -4.13
N GLU A 73 11.00 10.13 -4.24
CA GLU A 73 12.44 9.87 -4.06
C GLU A 73 12.77 9.42 -2.63
N ASP A 74 12.10 9.99 -1.61
CA ASP A 74 12.30 9.61 -0.21
C ASP A 74 11.97 8.13 0.01
N MET A 75 10.85 7.66 -0.55
CA MET A 75 10.46 6.25 -0.49
C MET A 75 11.46 5.35 -1.21
N LEU A 76 11.90 5.74 -2.42
CA LEU A 76 12.89 4.99 -3.18
C LEU A 76 14.25 4.94 -2.50
N ASN A 77 14.66 5.97 -1.78
CA ASN A 77 15.90 5.97 -1.00
C ASN A 77 15.85 4.92 0.12
N CYS A 78 14.72 4.82 0.83
CA CYS A 78 14.50 3.77 1.81
C CYS A 78 14.51 2.36 1.16
N ALA A 79 13.89 2.22 -0.02
CA ALA A 79 13.92 0.97 -0.77
C ALA A 79 15.34 0.58 -1.23
N ARG A 80 16.15 1.55 -1.71
CA ARG A 80 17.56 1.33 -2.11
C ARG A 80 18.42 0.86 -0.94
N ALA A 81 18.20 1.40 0.25
CA ALA A 81 18.93 1.02 1.46
C ALA A 81 18.78 -0.47 1.83
N LYS A 82 17.71 -1.14 1.36
CA LYS A 82 17.50 -2.58 1.56
C LYS A 82 18.41 -3.48 0.71
N ASN A 83 19.09 -2.92 -0.32
CA ASN A 83 19.98 -3.68 -1.20
C ASN A 83 19.36 -4.97 -1.76
N LEU A 84 18.10 -4.89 -2.20
CA LEU A 84 17.35 -6.04 -2.72
C LEU A 84 17.98 -6.57 -4.00
N GLN A 85 18.19 -7.89 -4.06
CA GLN A 85 18.79 -8.55 -5.21
C GLN A 85 17.84 -8.56 -6.41
N ASP A 86 18.40 -8.57 -7.63
CA ASP A 86 17.64 -8.62 -8.88
C ASP A 86 16.57 -7.53 -9.02
N THR A 87 16.75 -6.41 -8.28
CA THR A 87 15.77 -5.33 -8.17
C THR A 87 16.28 -4.04 -8.82
N THR A 88 15.43 -3.48 -9.68
CA THR A 88 15.62 -2.15 -10.27
C THR A 88 14.55 -1.21 -9.76
N LEU A 89 14.94 -0.04 -9.28
CA LEU A 89 14.02 0.99 -8.79
C LEU A 89 13.97 2.14 -9.79
N ILE A 90 12.77 2.50 -10.22
CA ILE A 90 12.50 3.54 -11.21
C ILE A 90 11.68 4.64 -10.55
N ARG A 91 12.16 5.88 -10.63
CA ARG A 91 11.34 7.02 -10.25
C ARG A 91 10.37 7.34 -11.38
N GLY A 92 9.08 7.20 -11.14
CA GLY A 92 8.05 7.42 -12.15
C GLY A 92 6.63 7.17 -11.63
N PHE A 93 5.66 7.51 -12.46
CA PHE A 93 4.25 7.26 -12.17
C PHE A 93 3.78 5.94 -12.76
N ALA A 94 2.79 5.33 -12.12
CA ALA A 94 2.24 4.03 -12.51
C ALA A 94 1.59 4.01 -13.90
N HIS A 95 1.13 5.15 -14.39
CA HIS A 95 0.46 5.27 -15.69
C HIS A 95 1.41 5.50 -16.87
N GLU A 96 2.71 5.69 -16.60
CA GLU A 96 3.75 5.94 -17.60
C GLU A 96 5.10 5.42 -17.08
N THR A 97 5.25 4.09 -17.10
CA THR A 97 6.42 3.42 -16.50
C THR A 97 7.69 3.50 -17.38
N GLY A 98 7.53 3.77 -18.66
CA GLY A 98 8.63 3.69 -19.64
C GLY A 98 9.05 2.25 -19.97
N LEU A 99 8.43 1.22 -19.39
CA LEU A 99 8.76 -0.18 -19.64
C LEU A 99 8.25 -0.66 -21.00
N PRO A 100 8.90 -1.66 -21.63
CA PRO A 100 8.46 -2.21 -22.90
C PRO A 100 7.06 -2.85 -22.82
N LYS A 101 6.37 -2.90 -23.96
CA LYS A 101 5.13 -3.69 -24.11
C LYS A 101 5.41 -5.19 -23.91
N ALA A 102 4.48 -5.90 -23.26
CA ALA A 102 4.55 -7.37 -23.04
C ALA A 102 5.86 -7.81 -22.35
N TYR A 103 6.24 -7.09 -21.30
CA TYR A 103 7.49 -7.25 -20.58
C TYR A 103 7.36 -8.01 -19.26
N ALA A 104 6.28 -7.76 -18.51
CA ALA A 104 6.06 -8.31 -17.17
C ALA A 104 5.17 -9.55 -17.18
N ASP A 105 5.47 -10.51 -16.31
CA ASP A 105 4.60 -11.64 -16.01
C ASP A 105 3.57 -11.25 -14.93
N VAL A 106 4.00 -10.41 -13.98
CA VAL A 106 3.14 -9.89 -12.90
C VAL A 106 3.31 -8.38 -12.80
N VAL A 107 2.20 -7.67 -12.69
CA VAL A 107 2.14 -6.26 -12.28
C VAL A 107 1.32 -6.18 -11.00
N ILE A 108 1.88 -5.62 -9.94
CA ILE A 108 1.24 -5.54 -8.63
C ILE A 108 1.18 -4.10 -8.12
N CYS A 109 0.12 -3.78 -7.38
CA CYS A 109 -0.04 -2.56 -6.60
C CYS A 109 -0.33 -2.97 -5.16
N SER A 110 0.66 -2.89 -4.27
CA SER A 110 0.48 -3.22 -2.86
C SER A 110 0.25 -1.95 -2.04
N GLN A 111 -0.95 -1.75 -1.50
CA GLN A 111 -1.36 -0.57 -0.75
C GLN A 111 -1.21 0.77 -1.52
N SER A 112 -1.21 0.73 -2.85
CA SER A 112 -0.86 1.90 -3.67
C SER A 112 -1.91 2.30 -4.70
N PHE A 113 -2.72 1.36 -5.22
CA PHE A 113 -3.63 1.59 -6.34
C PHE A 113 -4.67 2.71 -6.08
N HIS A 114 -5.09 2.88 -4.83
CA HIS A 114 -6.02 3.96 -4.43
C HIS A 114 -5.41 5.37 -4.47
N TRP A 115 -4.12 5.52 -4.75
CA TRP A 115 -3.43 6.78 -4.98
C TRP A 115 -3.20 7.10 -6.45
N MET A 116 -3.61 6.21 -7.36
CA MET A 116 -3.37 6.26 -8.80
C MET A 116 -4.67 6.50 -9.56
N ASP A 117 -4.60 7.11 -10.74
CA ASP A 117 -5.73 7.09 -11.68
C ASP A 117 -5.97 5.64 -12.13
N PRO A 118 -7.13 5.04 -11.79
CA PRO A 118 -7.34 3.63 -12.04
C PRO A 118 -7.30 3.27 -13.52
N GLN A 119 -7.91 4.10 -14.37
CA GLN A 119 -8.02 3.80 -15.80
C GLN A 119 -6.68 3.95 -16.52
N ALA A 120 -5.93 5.01 -16.19
CA ALA A 120 -4.62 5.23 -16.77
C ALA A 120 -3.61 4.15 -16.32
N THR A 121 -3.64 3.78 -15.04
CA THR A 121 -2.79 2.73 -14.48
C THR A 121 -3.12 1.36 -15.08
N LEU A 122 -4.41 1.01 -15.24
CA LEU A 122 -4.81 -0.28 -15.81
C LEU A 122 -4.47 -0.39 -17.30
N ARG A 123 -4.54 0.72 -18.06
CA ARG A 123 -4.06 0.73 -19.46
C ARG A 123 -2.56 0.46 -19.54
N GLU A 124 -1.77 1.11 -18.68
CA GLU A 124 -0.31 0.89 -18.65
C GLU A 124 0.02 -0.53 -18.16
N ALA A 125 -0.62 -1.01 -17.09
CA ALA A 125 -0.46 -2.38 -16.62
C ALA A 125 -0.80 -3.38 -17.74
N GLY A 126 -1.93 -3.19 -18.43
CA GLY A 126 -2.30 -4.00 -19.57
C GLY A 126 -1.27 -3.93 -20.72
N ARG A 127 -0.68 -2.77 -20.97
CA ARG A 127 0.36 -2.61 -22.00
C ARG A 127 1.63 -3.38 -21.68
N ILE A 128 2.12 -3.28 -20.44
CA ILE A 128 3.39 -3.90 -20.03
C ILE A 128 3.25 -5.39 -19.70
N LEU A 129 2.06 -5.89 -19.36
CA LEU A 129 1.83 -7.31 -19.12
C LEU A 129 1.94 -8.13 -20.42
N LYS A 130 2.56 -9.29 -20.31
CA LYS A 130 2.53 -10.34 -21.34
C LYS A 130 1.11 -10.92 -21.46
N PRO A 131 0.76 -11.57 -22.60
CA PRO A 131 -0.44 -12.41 -22.67
C PRO A 131 -0.41 -13.48 -21.55
N GLY A 132 -1.52 -13.67 -20.83
CA GLY A 132 -1.61 -14.56 -19.67
C GLY A 132 -0.96 -13.99 -18.39
N GLY A 133 -0.37 -12.80 -18.44
CA GLY A 133 0.21 -12.13 -17.27
C GLY A 133 -0.86 -11.65 -16.28
N ILE A 134 -0.45 -11.42 -15.04
CA ILE A 134 -1.34 -11.14 -13.91
C ILE A 134 -1.17 -9.70 -13.42
N PHE A 135 -2.26 -8.95 -13.36
CA PHE A 135 -2.37 -7.73 -12.58
C PHE A 135 -2.99 -8.03 -11.21
N ALA A 136 -2.48 -7.41 -10.15
CA ALA A 136 -3.08 -7.53 -8.84
C ALA A 136 -3.00 -6.24 -8.03
N THR A 137 -4.07 -5.91 -7.30
CA THR A 137 -4.02 -5.00 -6.15
C THR A 137 -4.06 -5.81 -4.87
N VAL A 138 -3.24 -5.44 -3.87
CA VAL A 138 -3.24 -6.07 -2.55
C VAL A 138 -3.44 -4.99 -1.51
N ASP A 139 -4.60 -4.97 -0.88
CA ASP A 139 -4.97 -3.97 0.11
C ASP A 139 -5.18 -4.60 1.48
N CYS A 140 -4.71 -3.91 2.51
CA CYS A 140 -4.97 -4.24 3.89
C CYS A 140 -6.26 -3.57 4.36
N ASP A 141 -7.12 -4.30 5.04
CA ASP A 141 -8.27 -3.76 5.76
C ASP A 141 -7.80 -3.17 7.11
N TRP A 142 -8.39 -2.06 7.51
CA TRP A 142 -8.03 -1.34 8.73
C TRP A 142 -9.24 -1.16 9.65
N PRO A 143 -9.07 -1.30 10.97
CA PRO A 143 -7.86 -1.66 11.72
C PRO A 143 -7.44 -3.11 11.52
N PRO A 144 -6.19 -3.49 11.87
CA PRO A 144 -5.84 -4.90 12.03
C PRO A 144 -6.62 -5.49 13.22
N VAL A 145 -6.87 -6.80 13.19
CA VAL A 145 -7.60 -7.49 14.26
C VAL A 145 -6.69 -7.65 15.48
N CYS A 146 -7.13 -7.12 16.61
CA CYS A 146 -6.42 -7.18 17.89
C CYS A 146 -7.44 -7.10 19.06
N ASP A 147 -7.08 -6.50 20.21
CA ASP A 147 -8.07 -6.28 21.27
C ASP A 147 -9.13 -5.25 20.84
N TRP A 148 -10.41 -5.56 20.97
CA TRP A 148 -11.52 -4.74 20.52
C TRP A 148 -11.51 -3.31 21.09
N ARG A 149 -10.93 -3.09 22.29
CA ARG A 149 -10.82 -1.76 22.90
C ARG A 149 -9.83 -0.89 22.13
N VAL A 150 -8.75 -1.51 21.65
CA VAL A 150 -7.74 -0.85 20.81
C VAL A 150 -8.29 -0.61 19.41
N GLU A 151 -8.99 -1.58 18.81
CA GLU A 151 -9.67 -1.40 17.53
C GLU A 151 -10.68 -0.25 17.57
N LYS A 152 -11.51 -0.18 18.63
CA LYS A 152 -12.45 0.92 18.84
C LYS A 152 -11.76 2.28 18.93
N ALA A 153 -10.65 2.34 19.66
CA ALA A 153 -9.87 3.57 19.78
C ALA A 153 -9.21 3.96 18.45
N TYR A 154 -8.73 2.97 17.69
CA TYR A 154 -8.19 3.15 16.35
C TYR A 154 -9.24 3.75 15.40
N LEU A 155 -10.44 3.15 15.35
CA LEU A 155 -11.54 3.62 14.51
C LEU A 155 -11.99 5.05 14.88
N LYS A 156 -12.06 5.35 16.19
CA LYS A 156 -12.39 6.71 16.67
C LYS A 156 -11.38 7.75 16.17
N LEU A 157 -10.09 7.44 16.26
CA LEU A 157 -9.04 8.34 15.79
C LEU A 157 -9.04 8.48 14.25
N ARG A 158 -9.32 7.40 13.52
CA ARG A 158 -9.49 7.44 12.06
C ARG A 158 -10.70 8.28 11.64
N GLN A 159 -11.80 8.20 12.39
CA GLN A 159 -12.97 9.04 12.17
C GLN A 159 -12.61 10.51 12.37
N ARG A 160 -11.90 10.84 13.46
CA ARG A 160 -11.44 12.21 13.72
C ARG A 160 -10.54 12.75 12.63
N GLU A 161 -9.61 11.93 12.13
CA GLU A 161 -8.79 12.28 10.97
C GLU A 161 -9.64 12.63 9.74
N GLN A 162 -10.64 11.81 9.41
CA GLN A 162 -11.52 12.04 8.26
C GLN A 162 -12.35 13.33 8.41
N GLU A 163 -12.84 13.61 9.62
CA GLU A 163 -13.54 14.86 9.92
C GLU A 163 -12.64 16.07 9.67
N LEU A 164 -11.40 16.03 10.17
CA LEU A 164 -10.42 17.11 9.98
C LEU A 164 -9.99 17.25 8.51
N GLU A 165 -9.84 16.14 7.77
CA GLU A 165 -9.56 16.17 6.33
C GLU A 165 -10.72 16.85 5.56
N ALA A 166 -11.97 16.65 5.99
CA ALA A 166 -13.14 17.28 5.38
C ALA A 166 -13.32 18.77 5.76
N GLU A 167 -13.04 19.10 7.05
CA GLU A 167 -13.21 20.46 7.58
C GLU A 167 -12.14 21.44 7.10
N LEU A 168 -10.92 20.95 6.82
CA LEU A 168 -9.75 21.80 6.55
C LEU A 168 -9.42 21.79 5.04
N PRO A 169 -9.76 22.88 4.30
CA PRO A 169 -9.53 22.97 2.84
C PRO A 169 -8.06 22.75 2.46
N ASP A 170 -7.13 23.25 3.29
CA ASP A 170 -5.69 23.15 3.07
C ASP A 170 -5.20 21.68 3.14
N ILE A 171 -5.92 20.81 3.87
CA ILE A 171 -5.65 19.37 3.90
C ILE A 171 -6.41 18.67 2.77
N ARG A 172 -7.70 18.96 2.63
CA ARG A 172 -8.57 18.33 1.63
C ARG A 172 -8.00 18.41 0.21
N ASN A 173 -7.34 19.51 -0.14
CA ASN A 173 -6.79 19.76 -1.47
C ASN A 173 -5.37 19.22 -1.65
N THR A 174 -4.80 18.52 -0.66
CA THR A 174 -3.43 17.99 -0.73
C THR A 174 -3.33 16.60 -1.34
N PHE A 175 -4.46 15.93 -1.63
CA PHE A 175 -4.44 14.57 -2.18
C PHE A 175 -5.70 14.25 -2.97
N VAL A 176 -5.57 13.22 -3.81
CA VAL A 176 -6.70 12.54 -4.46
C VAL A 176 -6.65 11.07 -4.09
N ARG A 177 -7.77 10.54 -3.57
CA ARG A 177 -7.89 9.12 -3.22
C ARG A 177 -9.04 8.49 -3.99
N PHE A 178 -8.77 7.37 -4.62
CA PHE A 178 -9.78 6.55 -5.29
C PHE A 178 -10.25 5.45 -4.33
N PRO A 179 -11.59 5.30 -4.13
CA PRO A 179 -12.12 4.35 -3.16
C PRO A 179 -11.72 2.90 -3.48
N LYS A 180 -11.24 2.18 -2.46
CA LYS A 180 -10.74 0.79 -2.60
C LYS A 180 -11.83 -0.20 -2.96
N GLU A 181 -13.07 0.07 -2.58
CA GLU A 181 -14.26 -0.74 -2.90
C GLU A 181 -14.51 -0.88 -4.41
N TYR A 182 -14.06 0.08 -5.20
CA TYR A 182 -14.21 0.04 -6.66
C TYR A 182 -13.03 -0.63 -7.38
N HIS A 183 -11.99 -1.08 -6.68
CA HIS A 183 -10.80 -1.66 -7.34
C HIS A 183 -11.16 -2.83 -8.24
N LEU A 184 -11.97 -3.80 -7.77
CA LEU A 184 -12.39 -4.94 -8.60
C LEU A 184 -13.20 -4.47 -9.81
N GLN A 185 -14.15 -3.58 -9.60
CA GLN A 185 -14.99 -3.02 -10.66
C GLN A 185 -14.13 -2.29 -11.71
N ASN A 186 -13.15 -1.48 -11.27
CA ASN A 186 -12.22 -0.80 -12.18
C ASN A 186 -11.43 -1.80 -13.04
N ILE A 187 -10.93 -2.89 -12.43
CA ILE A 187 -10.23 -3.96 -13.16
C ILE A 187 -11.15 -4.60 -14.19
N GLN A 188 -12.38 -4.94 -13.81
CA GLN A 188 -13.39 -5.54 -14.69
C GLN A 188 -13.75 -4.65 -15.88
N GLN A 189 -13.98 -3.38 -15.60
CA GLN A 189 -14.42 -2.40 -16.60
C GLN A 189 -13.29 -1.88 -17.50
N SER A 190 -12.03 -2.15 -17.15
CA SER A 190 -10.87 -1.68 -17.93
C SER A 190 -10.77 -2.33 -19.33
N GLY A 191 -11.41 -3.47 -19.54
CA GLY A 191 -11.31 -4.24 -20.78
C GLY A 191 -9.93 -4.88 -21.03
N GLN A 192 -9.02 -4.82 -20.04
CA GLN A 192 -7.64 -5.33 -20.18
C GLN A 192 -7.50 -6.82 -19.81
N PHE A 193 -8.47 -7.38 -19.09
CA PHE A 193 -8.37 -8.70 -18.45
C PHE A 193 -9.52 -9.61 -18.86
N GLN A 194 -9.19 -10.84 -19.23
CA GLN A 194 -10.17 -11.87 -19.62
C GLN A 194 -10.81 -12.57 -18.42
N TYR A 195 -10.15 -12.53 -17.24
CA TYR A 195 -10.67 -13.09 -16.00
C TYR A 195 -10.28 -12.18 -14.82
N THR A 196 -11.20 -12.00 -13.89
CA THR A 196 -10.98 -11.17 -12.70
C THR A 196 -11.57 -11.83 -11.47
N ARG A 197 -10.94 -11.63 -10.31
CA ARG A 197 -11.38 -12.19 -9.03
C ARG A 197 -10.93 -11.35 -7.84
N GLU A 198 -11.70 -11.40 -6.75
CA GLU A 198 -11.25 -11.00 -5.41
C GLU A 198 -10.94 -12.25 -4.57
N ILE A 199 -9.86 -12.19 -3.79
CA ILE A 199 -9.45 -13.19 -2.81
C ILE A 199 -9.25 -12.47 -1.48
N VAL A 200 -9.81 -13.02 -0.39
CA VAL A 200 -9.66 -12.49 0.97
C VAL A 200 -8.82 -13.47 1.77
N PHE A 201 -7.86 -12.96 2.53
CA PHE A 201 -6.98 -13.76 3.39
C PHE A 201 -6.47 -12.94 4.56
N ALA A 202 -5.91 -13.59 5.56
CA ALA A 202 -5.29 -12.92 6.70
C ALA A 202 -3.83 -13.36 6.86
N ASN A 203 -3.02 -12.49 7.47
CA ASN A 203 -1.66 -12.78 7.88
C ASN A 203 -1.46 -12.36 9.33
N ARG A 204 -1.02 -13.31 10.17
CA ARG A 204 -0.76 -13.09 11.59
C ARG A 204 0.68 -12.67 11.79
N GLU A 205 0.86 -11.61 12.58
CA GLU A 205 2.17 -11.08 12.92
C GLU A 205 2.26 -10.80 14.42
N GLU A 206 3.45 -10.93 14.98
CA GLU A 206 3.73 -10.45 16.33
C GLU A 206 3.84 -8.92 16.32
N ALA A 207 3.24 -8.29 17.32
CA ALA A 207 3.19 -6.84 17.44
C ALA A 207 3.47 -6.40 18.89
N THR A 208 3.79 -5.14 19.05
CA THR A 208 3.95 -4.45 20.34
C THR A 208 3.10 -3.18 20.35
N SER A 209 2.89 -2.61 21.53
CA SER A 209 2.21 -1.30 21.67
C SER A 209 2.87 -0.23 20.79
N ARG A 210 4.21 -0.23 20.71
CA ARG A 210 4.96 0.70 19.86
C ARG A 210 4.61 0.55 18.38
N ARG A 211 4.49 -0.71 17.91
CA ARG A 211 4.17 -0.97 16.49
C ARG A 211 2.76 -0.51 16.13
N ILE A 212 1.74 -0.79 16.96
CA ILE A 212 0.37 -0.37 16.64
C ILE A 212 0.20 1.15 16.71
N CYS A 213 0.91 1.81 17.64
CA CYS A 213 1.00 3.29 17.65
C CYS A 213 1.66 3.82 16.38
N GLY A 214 2.75 3.19 15.94
CA GLY A 214 3.44 3.52 14.70
C GLY A 214 2.60 3.28 13.44
N LEU A 215 1.76 2.23 13.42
CA LEU A 215 0.79 2.02 12.33
C LEU A 215 -0.16 3.21 12.18
N MET A 216 -0.61 3.78 13.28
CA MET A 216 -1.43 5.00 13.26
C MET A 216 -0.63 6.20 12.75
N LEU A 217 0.58 6.41 13.27
CA LEU A 217 1.48 7.47 12.80
C LEU A 217 1.84 7.34 11.32
N SER A 218 1.91 6.13 10.78
CA SER A 218 2.20 5.88 9.37
C SER A 218 1.03 6.18 8.41
N GLN A 219 -0.14 6.63 8.93
CA GLN A 219 -1.25 7.07 8.11
C GLN A 219 -0.97 8.47 7.55
N GLY A 220 -1.04 8.61 6.21
CA GLY A 220 -0.70 9.88 5.56
C GLY A 220 -1.58 11.07 5.98
N GLY A 221 -2.86 10.84 6.34
CA GLY A 221 -3.73 11.89 6.87
C GLY A 221 -3.29 12.36 8.25
N ILE A 222 -3.00 11.42 9.15
CA ILE A 222 -2.46 11.73 10.48
C ILE A 222 -1.17 12.57 10.36
N GLN A 223 -0.24 12.16 9.49
CA GLN A 223 1.01 12.90 9.26
C GLN A 223 0.76 14.31 8.73
N THR A 224 -0.18 14.45 7.79
CA THR A 224 -0.53 15.77 7.24
C THR A 224 -1.12 16.68 8.32
N ILE A 225 -2.05 16.17 9.16
CA ILE A 225 -2.66 16.93 10.24
C ILE A 225 -1.63 17.29 11.30
N LEU A 226 -0.78 16.36 11.72
CA LEU A 226 0.27 16.63 12.71
C LEU A 226 1.27 17.69 12.24
N ARG A 227 1.57 17.76 10.95
CA ARG A 227 2.45 18.77 10.38
C ARG A 227 1.82 20.15 10.30
N MET A 228 0.53 20.23 9.96
CA MET A 228 -0.15 21.50 9.69
C MET A 228 -0.95 22.03 10.88
N TYR A 229 -1.57 21.15 11.65
CA TYR A 229 -2.51 21.49 12.73
C TYR A 229 -2.38 20.51 13.92
N PRO A 230 -1.18 20.33 14.52
CA PRO A 230 -0.95 19.33 15.56
C PRO A 230 -1.94 19.44 16.72
N GLN A 231 -2.26 20.66 17.14
CA GLN A 231 -3.17 20.95 18.26
C GLN A 231 -4.61 20.42 18.05
N LYS A 232 -4.99 20.09 16.81
CA LYS A 232 -6.35 19.58 16.51
C LYS A 232 -6.49 18.07 16.72
N ILE A 233 -5.37 17.33 16.86
CA ILE A 233 -5.37 15.86 16.94
C ILE A 233 -4.51 15.30 18.08
N GLU A 234 -3.63 16.06 18.68
CA GLU A 234 -2.72 15.58 19.74
C GLU A 234 -3.44 14.92 20.92
N ALA A 235 -4.57 15.49 21.36
CA ALA A 235 -5.36 14.92 22.45
C ALA A 235 -5.96 13.55 22.08
N ASP A 236 -6.46 13.41 20.85
CA ASP A 236 -7.01 12.16 20.35
C ASP A 236 -5.91 11.10 20.16
N MET A 237 -4.75 11.52 19.66
CA MET A 237 -3.55 10.66 19.55
C MET A 237 -3.11 10.16 20.93
N LYS A 238 -3.04 11.06 21.92
CA LYS A 238 -2.70 10.68 23.30
C LYS A 238 -3.70 9.68 23.86
N GLN A 239 -5.01 9.91 23.68
CA GLN A 239 -6.06 8.98 24.14
C GLN A 239 -5.91 7.59 23.50
N PHE A 240 -5.58 7.53 22.20
CA PHE A 240 -5.29 6.28 21.51
C PHE A 240 -4.09 5.56 22.12
N TYR A 241 -2.96 6.25 22.32
CA TYR A 241 -1.75 5.68 22.92
C TYR A 241 -2.00 5.19 24.35
N ASP A 242 -2.65 5.98 25.19
CA ASP A 242 -3.01 5.60 26.56
C ASP A 242 -3.87 4.32 26.57
N THR A 243 -4.76 4.16 25.58
CA THR A 243 -5.59 2.96 25.45
C THR A 243 -4.74 1.75 25.06
N VAL A 244 -3.85 1.89 24.07
CA VAL A 244 -2.95 0.81 23.62
C VAL A 244 -2.07 0.33 24.77
N PHE A 245 -1.40 1.26 25.47
CA PHE A 245 -0.50 0.90 26.57
C PHE A 245 -1.25 0.36 27.80
N ARG A 246 -2.48 0.77 28.04
CA ARG A 246 -3.32 0.19 29.12
C ARG A 246 -3.68 -1.25 28.84
N VAL A 247 -3.91 -1.61 27.56
CA VAL A 247 -4.31 -2.96 27.17
C VAL A 247 -3.11 -3.90 27.10
N TYR A 248 -2.04 -3.48 26.46
CA TYR A 248 -0.90 -4.35 26.13
C TYR A 248 0.37 -4.08 26.94
N GLY A 249 0.49 -2.90 27.56
CA GLY A 249 1.73 -2.52 28.26
C GLY A 249 2.94 -2.57 27.33
N HIS A 250 3.97 -3.29 27.76
CA HIS A 250 5.20 -3.52 27.01
C HIS A 250 5.34 -4.96 26.48
N THR A 251 4.27 -5.75 26.57
CA THR A 251 4.28 -7.14 26.09
C THR A 251 4.03 -7.22 24.60
N SER A 252 4.50 -8.30 23.95
CA SER A 252 4.11 -8.63 22.60
C SER A 252 2.74 -9.33 22.57
N PHE A 253 2.05 -9.21 21.45
CA PHE A 253 0.75 -9.82 21.21
C PHE A 253 0.60 -10.18 19.73
N GLN A 254 -0.37 -11.04 19.42
CA GLN A 254 -0.69 -11.38 18.04
C GLN A 254 -1.66 -10.38 17.45
N MET A 255 -1.41 -10.00 16.19
CA MET A 255 -2.24 -9.09 15.42
C MET A 255 -2.46 -9.66 14.02
N ASP A 256 -3.71 -9.74 13.57
CA ASP A 256 -4.04 -10.24 12.24
C ASP A 256 -4.29 -9.08 11.28
N PHE A 257 -3.55 -9.06 10.19
CA PHE A 257 -3.82 -8.18 9.06
C PHE A 257 -4.71 -8.91 8.06
N CYS A 258 -5.90 -8.37 7.80
CA CYS A 258 -6.81 -8.87 6.79
C CYS A 258 -6.53 -8.19 5.47
N TYR A 259 -6.47 -8.96 4.38
CA TYR A 259 -6.12 -8.48 3.05
C TYR A 259 -7.21 -8.81 2.03
N ARG A 260 -7.35 -7.91 1.06
CA ARG A 260 -8.10 -8.13 -0.18
C ARG A 260 -7.15 -8.03 -1.36
N MET A 261 -6.99 -9.13 -2.07
CA MET A 261 -6.28 -9.18 -3.35
C MET A 261 -7.32 -9.18 -4.47
N ARG A 262 -7.28 -8.17 -5.33
CA ARG A 262 -8.12 -8.13 -6.52
C ARG A 262 -7.22 -8.26 -7.72
N LEU A 263 -7.52 -9.19 -8.60
CA LEU A 263 -6.63 -9.58 -9.67
C LEU A 263 -7.35 -9.79 -10.99
N GLY A 264 -6.59 -9.63 -12.06
CA GLY A 264 -7.00 -9.88 -13.43
C GLY A 264 -5.92 -10.61 -14.21
N VAL A 265 -6.33 -11.56 -15.07
CA VAL A 265 -5.47 -12.25 -16.03
C VAL A 265 -5.67 -11.60 -17.39
N LYS A 266 -4.58 -11.18 -18.04
CA LYS A 266 -4.58 -10.57 -19.38
C LYS A 266 -4.82 -11.58 -20.49
#